data_01705e5d4f36dc7bf6ccac1fde7e8ba8
#
_entry.id   01705e5d4f36dc7bf6ccac1fde7e8ba8
#
_cell.length_a   1.000
_cell.length_b   1.000
_cell.length_c   1.000
_cell.angle_alpha   90.00
_cell.angle_beta   90.00
_cell.angle_gamma   90.00
#
_symmetry.space_group_name_H-M   'P 1'
#
loop_
_entity.id
_entity.type
_entity.pdbx_description
1 polymer ?
#
loop_
_entity_poly.entity_id
_entity_poly.type
_entity_poly.pdbx_seq_one_letter_code
_entity_poly.pdbx_strand_id
1 'polypeptide(L)'
;MPICVICGTKIKIQNIMNNKFTSIPWEERPADCADVMWRYSQNPVIGRYHIPTSNSIFNSAVVPFGDGFAGVFRCDNRAVQMNIFAGFSKDGIHWEIEHEPIKFKAGNTDMIESEYKYDPR
;
A
#
# COMPACT_ATOMS: atom_id res chain seq x y z
N MET A 1 -11.69 11.74 -19.32
CA MET A 1 -10.52 10.95 -18.87
C MET A 1 -10.37 11.12 -17.38
N PRO A 2 -10.46 10.06 -16.57
CA PRO A 2 -10.26 10.17 -15.13
C PRO A 2 -8.79 10.42 -14.83
N ILE A 3 -8.49 11.49 -14.11
CA ILE A 3 -7.15 11.82 -13.64
C ILE A 3 -7.08 11.40 -12.19
N CYS A 4 -6.28 10.37 -11.90
CA CYS A 4 -5.94 10.01 -10.54
C CYS A 4 -4.81 10.93 -10.07
N VAL A 5 -5.08 11.78 -9.07
CA VAL A 5 -4.08 12.67 -8.46
C VAL A 5 -3.63 12.03 -7.16
N ILE A 6 -2.54 11.28 -7.21
CA ILE A 6 -1.82 10.86 -6.03
C ILE A 6 -0.65 11.84 -5.86
N CYS A 7 -0.61 12.52 -4.72
CA CYS A 7 0.50 13.36 -4.26
C CYS A 7 1.01 14.41 -5.27
N GLY A 8 0.15 15.34 -5.69
CA GLY A 8 0.57 16.57 -6.40
C GLY A 8 1.20 16.42 -7.79
N THR A 9 1.52 15.22 -8.23
CA THR A 9 2.14 14.95 -9.53
C THR A 9 1.09 14.41 -10.50
N LYS A 10 0.89 15.11 -11.62
CA LYS A 10 0.03 14.62 -12.71
C LYS A 10 0.71 13.45 -13.41
N ILE A 11 0.40 12.24 -13.04
CA ILE A 11 0.86 11.04 -13.74
C ILE A 11 -0.08 10.78 -14.92
N LYS A 12 0.44 10.82 -16.14
CA LYS A 12 -0.32 10.41 -17.32
C LYS A 12 -0.53 8.91 -17.26
N ILE A 13 -1.79 8.47 -17.22
CA ILE A 13 -2.23 7.06 -17.19
C ILE A 13 -1.68 6.23 -18.38
N GLN A 14 -1.18 6.87 -19.41
CA GLN A 14 -0.67 6.23 -20.62
C GLN A 14 0.57 5.33 -20.40
N ASN A 15 1.29 5.47 -19.27
CA ASN A 15 2.47 4.65 -18.97
C ASN A 15 2.15 3.35 -18.22
N ILE A 16 0.89 3.11 -17.85
CA ILE A 16 0.50 1.92 -17.07
C ILE A 16 0.45 0.64 -17.95
N MET A 17 0.28 0.80 -19.26
CA MET A 17 0.07 -0.35 -20.17
C MET A 17 1.35 -1.04 -20.68
N ASN A 18 2.53 -0.49 -20.42
CA ASN A 18 3.81 -1.08 -20.86
C ASN A 18 4.65 -1.64 -19.72
N ASN A 19 4.05 -1.90 -18.55
CA ASN A 19 4.79 -2.42 -17.41
C ASN A 19 5.16 -3.89 -17.62
N LYS A 20 6.44 -4.12 -17.77
CA LYS A 20 7.02 -5.44 -17.54
C LYS A 20 6.74 -5.76 -16.07
N PHE A 21 5.90 -6.76 -15.81
CA PHE A 21 5.59 -7.17 -14.45
C PHE A 21 6.90 -7.46 -13.69
N THR A 22 7.13 -6.71 -12.65
CA THR A 22 8.26 -6.96 -11.77
C THR A 22 7.94 -8.20 -10.96
N SER A 23 8.81 -9.21 -11.00
CA SER A 23 8.64 -10.40 -10.18
C SER A 23 9.13 -10.10 -8.76
N ILE A 24 8.34 -10.51 -7.77
CA ILE A 24 8.74 -10.45 -6.37
C ILE A 24 9.76 -11.57 -6.12
N PRO A 25 10.91 -11.30 -5.47
CA PRO A 25 11.94 -12.30 -5.21
C PRO A 25 11.54 -13.24 -4.06
N TRP A 26 10.57 -14.11 -4.32
CA TRP A 26 10.09 -15.11 -3.36
C TRP A 26 11.13 -16.16 -3.06
N GLU A 27 11.11 -16.65 -1.81
CA GLU A 27 11.77 -17.89 -1.44
C GLU A 27 10.97 -19.10 -1.94
N GLU A 28 11.65 -20.19 -2.25
CA GLU A 28 10.97 -21.46 -2.50
C GLU A 28 10.48 -22.08 -1.19
N ARG A 29 9.30 -22.72 -1.24
CA ARG A 29 8.78 -23.46 -0.09
C ARG A 29 9.75 -24.57 0.29
N PRO A 30 10.19 -24.66 1.57
CA PRO A 30 11.03 -25.76 2.02
C PRO A 30 10.38 -27.13 1.74
N ALA A 31 11.17 -28.09 1.26
CA ALA A 31 10.66 -29.41 0.86
C ALA A 31 10.04 -30.21 2.03
N ASP A 32 10.46 -29.92 3.25
CA ASP A 32 9.99 -30.53 4.50
C ASP A 32 8.83 -29.76 5.15
N CYS A 33 8.39 -28.66 4.56
CA CYS A 33 7.28 -27.88 5.08
C CYS A 33 5.95 -28.61 4.84
N ALA A 34 5.36 -29.14 5.91
CA ALA A 34 4.06 -29.81 5.90
C ALA A 34 2.86 -28.87 6.13
N ASP A 35 3.11 -27.59 6.39
CA ASP A 35 2.05 -26.61 6.68
C ASP A 35 1.13 -26.39 5.46
N VAL A 36 -0.15 -26.19 5.71
CA VAL A 36 -1.14 -25.88 4.66
C VAL A 36 -0.79 -24.58 3.94
N MET A 37 -0.26 -23.61 4.68
CA MET A 37 0.22 -22.33 4.14
C MET A 37 1.68 -22.13 4.50
N TRP A 38 2.48 -21.82 3.49
CA TRP A 38 3.84 -21.36 3.71
C TRP A 38 3.92 -19.85 3.57
N ARG A 39 4.71 -19.23 4.40
CA ARG A 39 4.94 -17.79 4.40
C ARG A 39 6.41 -17.49 4.22
N TYR A 40 6.67 -16.38 3.52
CA TYR A 40 8.01 -15.84 3.39
C TYR A 40 8.69 -15.69 4.76
N SER A 41 9.97 -16.11 4.89
CA SER A 41 10.66 -16.19 6.18
C SER A 41 10.82 -14.84 6.88
N GLN A 42 10.86 -13.74 6.10
CA GLN A 42 10.99 -12.37 6.63
C GLN A 42 9.63 -11.68 6.84
N ASN A 43 8.51 -12.40 6.80
CA ASN A 43 7.23 -11.81 7.16
C ASN A 43 7.17 -11.43 8.65
N PRO A 44 6.54 -10.31 9.00
CA PRO A 44 5.82 -9.39 8.11
C PRO A 44 6.79 -8.43 7.39
N VAL A 45 6.66 -8.32 6.06
CA VAL A 45 7.46 -7.35 5.26
C VAL A 45 7.07 -5.89 5.55
N ILE A 46 5.87 -5.65 6.06
CA ILE A 46 5.42 -4.36 6.56
C ILE A 46 4.98 -4.54 8.00
N GLY A 47 5.75 -3.99 8.91
CA GLY A 47 5.43 -3.95 10.34
C GLY A 47 4.85 -2.59 10.75
N ARG A 48 4.22 -2.54 11.91
CA ARG A 48 3.59 -1.32 12.45
C ARG A 48 4.51 -0.10 12.55
N TYR A 49 5.82 -0.32 12.62
CA TYR A 49 6.81 0.76 12.78
C TYR A 49 7.21 1.46 11.48
N HIS A 50 6.71 1.00 10.33
CA HIS A 50 6.93 1.68 9.04
C HIS A 50 6.29 3.07 9.00
N ILE A 51 5.26 3.30 9.81
CA ILE A 51 4.67 4.63 10.01
C ILE A 51 4.83 4.97 11.51
N PRO A 52 5.56 6.03 11.88
CA PRO A 52 5.91 6.32 13.28
C PRO A 52 4.72 6.49 14.21
N THR A 53 3.60 7.00 13.70
CA THR A 53 2.36 7.25 14.47
C THR A 53 1.43 6.04 14.52
N SER A 54 1.79 4.95 13.84
CA SER A 54 0.95 3.77 13.69
C SER A 54 0.81 3.00 15.00
N ASN A 55 -0.41 2.53 15.23
CA ASN A 55 -0.69 1.45 16.15
C ASN A 55 -0.72 0.11 15.41
N SER A 56 -1.38 0.05 14.26
CA SER A 56 -1.38 -1.10 13.37
C SER A 56 -1.50 -0.70 11.89
N ILE A 57 -0.93 -1.52 11.00
CA ILE A 57 -1.04 -1.39 9.55
C ILE A 57 -1.66 -2.68 9.03
N PHE A 58 -2.73 -2.57 8.26
CA PHE A 58 -3.45 -3.72 7.71
C PHE A 58 -4.31 -3.30 6.52
N ASN A 59 -4.92 -4.27 5.81
CA ASN A 59 -5.76 -4.05 4.64
C ASN A 59 -5.07 -3.14 3.61
N SER A 60 -4.19 -3.74 2.83
CA SER A 60 -3.46 -3.06 1.77
C SER A 60 -3.97 -3.44 0.39
N ALA A 61 -3.84 -2.53 -0.57
CA ALA A 61 -3.96 -2.82 -1.99
C ALA A 61 -2.65 -2.43 -2.68
N VAL A 62 -2.16 -3.31 -3.55
CA VAL A 62 -0.87 -3.14 -4.24
C VAL A 62 -1.05 -3.39 -5.72
N VAL A 63 -0.43 -2.56 -6.54
CA VAL A 63 -0.43 -2.69 -8.00
C VAL A 63 0.99 -2.53 -8.55
N PRO A 64 1.32 -3.16 -9.69
CA PRO A 64 2.53 -2.82 -10.42
C PRO A 64 2.53 -1.34 -10.84
N PHE A 65 3.65 -0.66 -10.65
CA PHE A 65 3.78 0.76 -10.95
C PHE A 65 5.21 1.11 -11.37
N GLY A 66 5.37 1.62 -12.58
CA GLY A 66 6.71 1.89 -13.14
C GLY A 66 7.53 0.61 -13.27
N ASP A 67 8.69 0.60 -12.66
CA ASP A 67 9.61 -0.53 -12.57
C ASP A 67 9.49 -1.31 -11.23
N GLY A 68 8.44 -1.05 -10.46
CA GLY A 68 8.20 -1.65 -9.16
C GLY A 68 6.72 -1.74 -8.82
N PHE A 69 6.36 -1.34 -7.61
CA PHE A 69 5.02 -1.43 -7.05
C PHE A 69 4.63 -0.14 -6.36
N ALA A 70 3.35 0.21 -6.44
CA ALA A 70 2.71 1.20 -5.59
C ALA A 70 1.64 0.51 -4.73
N GLY A 71 1.49 0.98 -3.50
CA GLY A 71 0.49 0.45 -2.59
C GLY A 71 -0.20 1.53 -1.79
N VAL A 72 -1.36 1.19 -1.28
CA VAL A 72 -2.08 1.98 -0.29
C VAL A 72 -2.33 1.11 0.93
N PHE A 73 -2.09 1.64 2.10
CA PHE A 73 -2.05 0.91 3.37
C PHE A 73 -2.97 1.60 4.36
N ARG A 74 -3.92 0.84 4.90
CA ARG A 74 -4.71 1.33 6.01
C ARG A 74 -3.89 1.27 7.29
N CYS A 75 -3.88 2.36 8.01
CA CYS A 75 -3.24 2.47 9.31
C CYS A 75 -4.19 3.11 10.30
N ASP A 76 -4.30 2.54 11.49
CA ASP A 76 -4.87 3.21 12.64
C ASP A 76 -3.75 3.76 13.53
N ASN A 77 -3.96 4.94 14.05
CA ASN A 77 -3.07 5.56 15.01
C ASN A 77 -3.50 5.25 16.47
N ARG A 78 -2.72 5.72 17.44
CA ARG A 78 -3.01 5.51 18.86
C ARG A 78 -4.30 6.17 19.33
N ALA A 79 -4.84 7.15 18.58
CA ALA A 79 -6.14 7.77 18.82
C ALA A 79 -7.29 7.04 18.11
N VAL A 80 -7.03 5.84 17.55
CA VAL A 80 -8.00 5.01 16.82
C VAL A 80 -8.57 5.71 15.57
N GLN A 81 -7.82 6.66 15.01
CA GLN A 81 -8.17 7.29 13.75
C GLN A 81 -7.57 6.48 12.60
N MET A 82 -8.41 6.10 11.65
CA MET A 82 -8.03 5.30 10.49
C MET A 82 -7.76 6.19 9.30
N ASN A 83 -6.58 6.01 8.70
CA ASN A 83 -6.15 6.74 7.52
C ASN A 83 -5.52 5.80 6.50
N ILE A 84 -5.43 6.27 5.26
CA ILE A 84 -4.79 5.55 4.16
C ILE A 84 -3.48 6.26 3.83
N PHE A 85 -2.41 5.50 3.74
CA PHE A 85 -1.07 5.96 3.40
C PHE A 85 -0.63 5.37 2.07
N ALA A 86 0.10 6.15 1.29
CA ALA A 86 0.73 5.65 0.07
C ALA A 86 2.10 5.04 0.40
N GLY A 87 2.53 4.08 -0.40
CA GLY A 87 3.89 3.56 -0.31
C GLY A 87 4.34 2.98 -1.63
N PHE A 88 5.65 2.87 -1.78
CA PHE A 88 6.29 2.40 -3.00
C PHE A 88 7.33 1.34 -2.66
N SER A 89 7.51 0.41 -3.59
CA SER A 89 8.52 -0.63 -3.48
C SER A 89 9.08 -0.97 -4.86
N LYS A 90 10.35 -1.30 -4.92
CA LYS A 90 10.98 -1.80 -6.14
C LYS A 90 10.82 -3.30 -6.33
N ASP A 91 10.71 -4.03 -5.24
CA ASP A 91 10.73 -5.50 -5.23
C ASP A 91 9.50 -6.14 -4.58
N GLY A 92 8.58 -5.34 -4.03
CA GLY A 92 7.38 -5.83 -3.33
C GLY A 92 7.66 -6.34 -1.91
N ILE A 93 8.90 -6.28 -1.45
CA ILE A 93 9.34 -6.72 -0.11
C ILE A 93 9.76 -5.52 0.73
N HIS A 94 10.61 -4.66 0.19
CA HIS A 94 11.08 -3.45 0.86
C HIS A 94 10.20 -2.27 0.46
N TRP A 95 9.49 -1.71 1.43
CA TRP A 95 8.49 -0.66 1.23
C TRP A 95 8.91 0.65 1.88
N GLU A 96 8.84 1.71 1.10
CA GLU A 96 8.89 3.09 1.58
C GLU A 96 7.46 3.60 1.67
N ILE A 97 6.95 3.79 2.89
CA ILE A 97 5.58 4.25 3.14
C ILE A 97 5.65 5.71 3.57
N GLU A 98 4.85 6.55 2.93
CA GLU A 98 4.71 7.96 3.30
C GLU A 98 4.26 8.10 4.76
N HIS A 99 4.78 9.12 5.46
CA HIS A 99 4.42 9.36 6.85
C HIS A 99 3.19 10.25 7.01
N GLU A 100 2.74 10.87 5.92
CA GLU A 100 1.52 11.66 5.88
C GLU A 100 0.40 10.89 5.19
N PRO A 101 -0.82 10.92 5.72
CA PRO A 101 -1.94 10.25 5.10
C PRO A 101 -2.35 10.90 3.77
N ILE A 102 -2.89 10.10 2.87
CA ILE A 102 -3.46 10.59 1.62
C ILE A 102 -4.61 11.55 1.92
N LYS A 103 -4.52 12.76 1.40
CA LYS A 103 -5.58 13.77 1.48
C LYS A 103 -6.54 13.59 0.30
N PHE A 104 -7.69 13.01 0.58
CA PHE A 104 -8.72 12.86 -0.43
C PHE A 104 -9.45 14.18 -0.67
N LYS A 105 -9.66 14.51 -1.95
CA LYS A 105 -10.57 15.61 -2.32
C LYS A 105 -11.99 15.07 -2.29
N ALA A 106 -12.79 15.58 -1.40
CA ALA A 106 -14.20 15.22 -1.33
C ALA A 106 -14.98 15.83 -2.50
N GLY A 107 -15.92 15.06 -3.05
CA GLY A 107 -16.83 15.53 -4.10
C GLY A 107 -17.99 16.36 -3.56
N ASN A 108 -18.31 16.21 -2.27
CA ASN A 108 -19.37 16.93 -1.57
C ASN A 108 -19.07 17.04 -0.08
N THR A 109 -19.90 17.77 0.67
CA THR A 109 -19.74 18.03 2.10
C THR A 109 -19.80 16.75 2.95
N ASP A 110 -20.69 15.83 2.59
CA ASP A 110 -20.87 14.59 3.35
C ASP A 110 -19.63 13.68 3.28
N MET A 111 -18.89 13.73 2.16
CA MET A 111 -17.63 13.02 2.02
C MET A 111 -16.48 13.65 2.82
N ILE A 112 -16.55 14.95 3.10
CA ILE A 112 -15.54 15.65 3.92
C ILE A 112 -15.62 15.19 5.36
N GLU A 113 -16.81 14.98 5.88
CA GLU A 113 -17.09 14.58 7.25
C GLU A 113 -16.81 13.10 7.54
N SER A 114 -16.52 12.30 6.51
CA SER A 114 -16.18 10.89 6.69
C SER A 114 -14.85 10.75 7.43
N GLU A 115 -14.91 10.31 8.68
CA GLU A 115 -13.73 10.09 9.52
C GLU A 115 -12.97 8.79 9.18
N TYR A 116 -13.65 7.83 8.59
CA TYR A 116 -13.11 6.49 8.35
C TYR A 116 -12.75 6.27 6.89
N LYS A 117 -11.52 5.84 6.64
CA LYS A 117 -11.00 5.36 5.36
C LYS A 117 -10.78 3.86 5.48
N TYR A 118 -11.63 3.09 4.81
CA TYR A 118 -11.70 1.64 4.98
C TYR A 118 -11.28 0.89 3.73
N ASP A 119 -10.69 -0.28 3.92
CA ASP A 119 -10.46 -1.32 2.91
C ASP A 119 -10.07 -0.83 1.52
N PRO A 120 -8.85 -0.31 1.33
CA PRO A 120 -8.34 0.00 0.00
C PRO A 120 -8.30 -1.31 -0.83
N ARG A 121 -8.82 -1.23 -2.05
CA ARG A 121 -8.84 -2.34 -3.02
C ARG A 121 -8.51 -1.86 -4.42
#